data_863db851d306e0f0e52ed39eb171dd15
#
_entry.id   863db851d306e0f0e52ed39eb171dd15
#
_cell.length_a   1.000
_cell.length_b   1.000
_cell.length_c   1.000
_cell.angle_alpha   90.00
_cell.angle_beta   90.00
_cell.angle_gamma   90.00
#
_symmetry.space_group_name_H-M   'P 1'
#
loop_
_entity.id
_entity.type
_entity.pdbx_description
1 polymer ?
#
loop_
_entity_poly.entity_id
_entity_poly.type
_entity_poly.pdbx_seq_one_letter_code
_entity_poly.pdbx_strand_id
1 'polypeptide(L)'
;DYTVPVGTAAVVREGSHVTVLAWGAMLSEAMVAAEEATKEGVDCEVVDLRTLWPVDIDAIVASVKKTGRVVVVHEAPKTCGFGAELVALINEKAFVHLEAPPARVCGFDTPFPYALEMDYLPLSGRIVPAIVETARY
;
A
#
# COMPACT_ATOMS: atom_id res chain seq x y z
N ASP A 1 -26.24 -1.29 -11.07
CA ASP A 1 -25.04 -1.37 -11.92
C ASP A 1 -24.13 -0.20 -11.57
N TYR A 2 -22.85 -0.46 -11.42
CA TYR A 2 -21.83 0.57 -11.27
C TYR A 2 -20.68 0.28 -12.26
N THR A 3 -19.97 1.31 -12.64
CA THR A 3 -18.78 1.22 -13.50
C THR A 3 -17.56 1.74 -12.75
N VAL A 4 -16.41 1.08 -12.96
CA VAL A 4 -15.13 1.54 -12.46
C VAL A 4 -14.31 2.03 -13.64
N PRO A 5 -13.98 3.33 -13.73
CA PRO A 5 -13.14 3.83 -14.82
C PRO A 5 -11.75 3.21 -14.77
N VAL A 6 -11.23 2.80 -15.92
CA VAL A 6 -9.85 2.32 -16.04
C VAL A 6 -8.87 3.47 -15.76
N GLY A 7 -7.82 3.19 -14.99
CA GLY A 7 -6.81 4.19 -14.65
C GLY A 7 -7.26 5.19 -13.56
N THR A 8 -8.28 4.86 -12.78
CA THR A 8 -8.76 5.70 -11.67
C THR A 8 -8.68 4.93 -10.36
N ALA A 9 -7.85 5.39 -9.45
CA ALA A 9 -7.76 4.87 -8.08
C ALA A 9 -8.89 5.43 -7.19
N ALA A 10 -9.06 4.85 -6.00
CA ALA A 10 -10.01 5.35 -5.04
C ALA A 10 -9.42 5.40 -3.63
N VAL A 11 -9.61 6.51 -2.93
CA VAL A 11 -9.44 6.57 -1.50
C VAL A 11 -10.63 5.85 -0.87
N VAL A 12 -10.39 4.68 -0.27
CA VAL A 12 -11.43 3.85 0.35
C VAL A 12 -11.49 4.05 1.86
N ARG A 13 -10.46 4.63 2.45
CA ARG A 13 -10.40 5.12 3.81
C ARG A 13 -9.56 6.39 3.86
N GLU A 14 -10.13 7.46 4.38
CA GLU A 14 -9.39 8.70 4.64
C GLU A 14 -8.46 8.54 5.84
N GLY A 15 -7.33 9.22 5.80
CA GLY A 15 -6.35 9.24 6.89
C GLY A 15 -5.30 10.33 6.71
N SER A 16 -4.43 10.51 7.69
CA SER A 16 -3.51 11.64 7.74
C SER A 16 -2.05 11.29 8.04
N HIS A 17 -1.75 10.07 8.52
CA HIS A 17 -0.40 9.72 8.96
C HIS A 17 0.39 8.87 7.97
N VAL A 18 -0.24 7.88 7.32
CA VAL A 18 0.40 6.95 6.40
C VAL A 18 -0.53 6.62 5.25
N THR A 19 -0.05 6.71 4.03
CA THR A 19 -0.74 6.19 2.83
C THR A 19 -0.47 4.69 2.70
N VAL A 20 -1.51 3.88 2.62
CA VAL A 20 -1.42 2.45 2.31
C VAL A 20 -1.97 2.22 0.91
N LEU A 21 -1.10 1.83 -0.02
CA LEU A 21 -1.47 1.49 -1.40
C LEU A 21 -1.69 -0.01 -1.50
N ALA A 22 -2.86 -0.43 -1.94
CA ALA A 22 -3.19 -1.84 -2.12
C ALA A 22 -4.10 -2.07 -3.34
N TRP A 23 -4.23 -3.31 -3.75
CA TRP A 23 -5.14 -3.75 -4.81
C TRP A 23 -5.50 -5.22 -4.67
N GLY A 24 -6.56 -5.65 -5.35
CA GLY A 24 -7.04 -7.03 -5.32
C GLY A 24 -7.37 -7.49 -3.90
N ALA A 25 -7.05 -8.73 -3.58
CA ALA A 25 -7.34 -9.32 -2.26
C ALA A 25 -6.65 -8.58 -1.11
N MET A 26 -5.46 -8.01 -1.37
CA MET A 26 -4.71 -7.29 -0.34
C MET A 26 -5.36 -5.97 0.09
N LEU A 27 -6.33 -5.45 -0.65
CA LEU A 27 -7.11 -4.29 -0.21
C LEU A 27 -7.87 -4.59 1.09
N SER A 28 -8.49 -5.77 1.21
CA SER A 28 -9.20 -6.17 2.42
C SER A 28 -8.26 -6.28 3.62
N GLU A 29 -7.08 -6.85 3.42
CA GLU A 29 -6.04 -6.95 4.47
C GLU A 29 -5.50 -5.57 4.88
N ALA A 30 -5.31 -4.67 3.91
CA ALA A 30 -4.90 -3.29 4.16
C ALA A 30 -5.96 -2.53 4.98
N MET A 31 -7.24 -2.73 4.72
CA MET A 31 -8.33 -2.13 5.50
C MET A 31 -8.34 -2.63 6.95
N VAL A 32 -8.19 -3.95 7.16
CA VAL A 32 -8.07 -4.53 8.51
C VAL A 32 -6.84 -3.96 9.22
N ALA A 33 -5.70 -3.91 8.54
CA ALA A 33 -4.47 -3.38 9.11
C ALA A 33 -4.58 -1.89 9.46
N ALA A 34 -5.27 -1.09 8.65
CA ALA A 34 -5.50 0.32 8.93
C ALA A 34 -6.36 0.52 10.20
N GLU A 35 -7.38 -0.31 10.41
CA GLU A 35 -8.17 -0.29 11.64
C GLU A 35 -7.35 -0.71 12.87
N GLU A 36 -6.53 -1.74 12.75
CA GLU A 36 -5.64 -2.18 13.82
C GLU A 36 -4.59 -1.11 14.17
N ALA A 37 -4.00 -0.46 13.16
CA ALA A 37 -3.03 0.63 13.33
C ALA A 37 -3.63 1.84 14.09
N THR A 38 -4.94 2.06 13.99
CA THR A 38 -5.62 3.11 14.76
C THR A 38 -5.49 2.89 16.27
N LYS A 39 -5.43 1.64 16.73
CA LYS A 39 -5.20 1.31 18.16
C LYS A 39 -3.79 1.68 18.63
N GLU A 40 -2.85 1.77 17.70
CA GLU A 40 -1.47 2.24 17.91
C GLU A 40 -1.32 3.76 17.69
N GLY A 41 -2.44 4.48 17.47
CA GLY A 41 -2.47 5.92 17.24
C GLY A 41 -2.10 6.33 15.80
N VAL A 42 -2.09 5.41 14.84
CA VAL A 42 -1.76 5.69 13.45
C VAL A 42 -3.02 5.74 12.59
N ASP A 43 -3.28 6.90 11.98
CA ASP A 43 -4.42 7.12 11.09
C ASP A 43 -4.01 6.95 9.62
N CYS A 44 -4.44 5.85 9.01
CA CYS A 44 -4.05 5.47 7.66
C CYS A 44 -5.04 5.93 6.60
N GLU A 45 -4.52 6.51 5.51
CA GLU A 45 -5.26 6.65 4.26
C GLU A 45 -5.05 5.40 3.41
N VAL A 46 -6.13 4.71 3.04
CA VAL A 46 -6.06 3.51 2.19
C VAL A 46 -6.52 3.85 0.79
N VAL A 47 -5.66 3.60 -0.18
CA VAL A 47 -5.91 3.84 -1.60
C VAL A 47 -5.97 2.51 -2.35
N ASP A 48 -7.13 2.22 -2.92
CA ASP A 48 -7.33 1.12 -3.87
C ASP A 48 -6.89 1.54 -5.25
N LEU A 49 -5.84 0.94 -5.78
CA LEU A 49 -5.31 1.27 -7.11
C LEU A 49 -6.26 0.89 -8.25
N ARG A 50 -7.09 -0.15 -8.07
CA ARG A 50 -8.02 -0.70 -9.08
C ARG A 50 -7.38 -1.09 -10.40
N THR A 51 -6.50 -0.26 -10.93
CA THR A 51 -5.79 -0.46 -12.20
C THR A 51 -4.29 -0.33 -11.98
N LEU A 52 -3.53 -1.32 -12.46
CA LEU A 52 -2.06 -1.26 -12.41
C LEU A 52 -1.47 -0.59 -13.64
N TRP A 53 -2.15 -0.70 -14.79
CA TRP A 53 -1.77 0.00 -16.01
C TRP A 53 -3.00 0.36 -16.86
N PRO A 54 -3.23 1.65 -17.16
CA PRO A 54 -2.48 2.80 -16.64
C PRO A 54 -2.71 2.97 -15.13
N VAL A 55 -1.66 3.35 -14.38
CA VAL A 55 -1.77 3.66 -12.95
C VAL A 55 -2.21 5.10 -12.73
N ASP A 56 -3.06 5.34 -11.74
CA ASP A 56 -3.47 6.68 -11.32
C ASP A 56 -2.38 7.33 -10.44
N ILE A 57 -1.33 7.80 -11.08
CA ILE A 57 -0.20 8.38 -10.36
C ILE A 57 -0.58 9.69 -9.66
N ASP A 58 -1.53 10.43 -10.20
CA ASP A 58 -1.95 11.70 -9.60
C ASP A 58 -2.66 11.49 -8.27
N ALA A 59 -3.54 10.48 -8.17
CA ALA A 59 -4.18 10.10 -6.91
C ALA A 59 -3.15 9.61 -5.88
N ILE A 60 -2.18 8.78 -6.29
CA ILE A 60 -1.09 8.31 -5.42
C ILE A 60 -0.28 9.48 -4.89
N VAL A 61 0.16 10.38 -5.77
CA VAL A 61 0.96 11.55 -5.39
C VAL A 61 0.20 12.49 -4.47
N ALA A 62 -1.10 12.68 -4.70
CA ALA A 62 -1.95 13.49 -3.82
C ALA A 62 -2.00 12.92 -2.40
N SER A 63 -2.20 11.60 -2.26
CA SER A 63 -2.20 10.91 -0.98
C SER A 63 -0.83 10.98 -0.28
N VAL A 64 0.26 10.70 -1.00
CA VAL A 64 1.63 10.76 -0.47
C VAL A 64 1.99 12.18 -0.02
N LYS A 65 1.59 13.22 -0.75
CA LYS A 65 1.79 14.62 -0.34
C LYS A 65 1.04 14.98 0.94
N LYS A 66 -0.10 14.35 1.18
CA LYS A 66 -0.92 14.56 2.37
C LYS A 66 -0.29 13.92 3.61
N THR A 67 0.23 12.69 3.48
CA THR A 67 0.67 11.88 4.62
C THR A 67 2.19 11.88 4.83
N GLY A 68 2.98 12.15 3.81
CA GLY A 68 4.44 12.09 3.83
C GLY A 68 5.03 10.68 3.93
N ARG A 69 4.20 9.65 4.13
CA ARG A 69 4.63 8.27 4.44
C ARG A 69 3.82 7.28 3.63
N VAL A 70 4.45 6.21 3.15
CA VAL A 70 3.76 5.24 2.28
C VAL A 70 4.18 3.80 2.57
N VAL A 71 3.18 2.92 2.59
CA VAL A 71 3.33 1.46 2.63
C VAL A 71 2.61 0.88 1.41
N VAL A 72 3.31 0.10 0.60
CA VAL A 72 2.74 -0.59 -0.56
C VAL A 72 2.53 -2.06 -0.22
N VAL A 73 1.32 -2.56 -0.44
CA VAL A 73 0.93 -3.94 -0.12
C VAL A 73 0.49 -4.69 -1.36
N HIS A 74 1.13 -5.83 -1.65
CA HIS A 74 0.72 -6.71 -2.76
C HIS A 74 1.19 -8.15 -2.58
N GLU A 75 0.50 -9.10 -3.22
CA GLU A 75 0.77 -10.53 -3.14
C GLU A 75 2.05 -10.99 -3.87
N ALA A 76 2.38 -10.33 -4.97
CA ALA A 76 3.55 -10.70 -5.77
C ALA A 76 4.84 -10.65 -4.95
N PRO A 77 5.90 -11.37 -5.34
CA PRO A 77 7.20 -11.29 -4.71
C PRO A 77 7.73 -9.86 -4.60
N LYS A 78 8.57 -9.62 -3.62
CA LYS A 78 9.14 -8.29 -3.37
C LYS A 78 10.07 -7.85 -4.50
N THR A 79 10.90 -8.77 -5.00
CA THR A 79 11.80 -8.52 -6.12
C THR A 79 11.03 -8.53 -7.44
N CYS A 80 11.22 -7.51 -8.26
CA CYS A 80 10.52 -7.28 -9.53
C CYS A 80 8.98 -7.19 -9.41
N GLY A 81 8.42 -7.11 -8.22
CA GLY A 81 7.00 -6.86 -8.03
C GLY A 81 6.62 -5.41 -8.36
N PHE A 82 5.37 -5.18 -8.76
CA PHE A 82 4.88 -3.87 -9.16
C PHE A 82 5.02 -2.78 -8.08
N GLY A 83 5.07 -3.18 -6.80
CA GLY A 83 5.36 -2.25 -5.71
C GLY A 83 6.72 -1.55 -5.83
N ALA A 84 7.70 -2.13 -6.52
CA ALA A 84 8.97 -1.47 -6.80
C ALA A 84 8.81 -0.33 -7.82
N GLU A 85 7.98 -0.54 -8.84
CA GLU A 85 7.61 0.50 -9.81
C GLU A 85 6.88 1.66 -9.12
N LEU A 86 5.91 1.37 -8.26
CA LEU A 86 5.20 2.41 -7.50
C LEU A 86 6.16 3.24 -6.65
N VAL A 87 7.12 2.61 -5.97
CA VAL A 87 8.15 3.32 -5.20
C VAL A 87 9.01 4.20 -6.10
N ALA A 88 9.39 3.73 -7.29
CA ALA A 88 10.14 4.54 -8.26
C ALA A 88 9.32 5.77 -8.70
N LEU A 89 8.06 5.58 -9.11
CA LEU A 89 7.16 6.67 -9.50
C LEU A 89 6.92 7.69 -8.38
N ILE A 90 6.75 7.22 -7.13
CA ILE A 90 6.60 8.09 -5.96
C ILE A 90 7.87 8.92 -5.74
N ASN A 91 9.04 8.31 -5.85
CA ASN A 91 10.32 9.04 -5.72
C ASN A 91 10.48 10.07 -6.85
N GLU A 92 10.12 9.76 -8.09
CA GLU A 92 10.20 10.70 -9.19
C GLU A 92 9.25 11.90 -9.03
N LYS A 93 8.06 11.69 -8.48
CA LYS A 93 6.98 12.68 -8.46
C LYS A 93 6.76 13.38 -7.13
N ALA A 94 7.13 12.73 -6.02
CA ALA A 94 6.80 13.18 -4.67
C ALA A 94 7.96 13.10 -3.67
N PHE A 95 9.21 12.85 -4.10
CA PHE A 95 10.37 12.67 -3.23
C PHE A 95 10.47 13.73 -2.11
N VAL A 96 10.33 15.00 -2.47
CA VAL A 96 10.45 16.13 -1.52
C VAL A 96 9.34 16.18 -0.45
N HIS A 97 8.32 15.36 -0.60
CA HIS A 97 7.21 15.25 0.36
C HIS A 97 7.32 14.01 1.24
N LEU A 98 8.30 13.13 0.98
CA LEU A 98 8.50 11.93 1.79
C LEU A 98 9.19 12.29 3.11
N GLU A 99 8.61 11.81 4.19
CA GLU A 99 9.13 11.93 5.56
C GLU A 99 9.73 10.60 6.05
N ALA A 100 9.47 9.50 5.33
CA ALA A 100 10.04 8.17 5.58
C ALA A 100 10.35 7.45 4.27
N PRO A 101 11.28 6.48 4.25
CA PRO A 101 11.46 5.62 3.11
C PRO A 101 10.18 4.83 2.81
N PRO A 102 9.73 4.74 1.55
CA PRO A 102 8.58 3.92 1.19
C PRO A 102 8.77 2.46 1.58
N ALA A 103 7.86 1.90 2.37
CA ALA A 103 7.89 0.51 2.78
C ALA A 103 7.10 -0.38 1.80
N ARG A 104 7.50 -1.64 1.68
CA ARG A 104 6.80 -2.63 0.85
C ARG A 104 6.54 -3.91 1.65
N VAL A 105 5.28 -4.30 1.79
CA VAL A 105 4.84 -5.55 2.40
C VAL A 105 4.31 -6.45 1.28
N CYS A 106 5.07 -7.47 0.93
CA CYS A 106 4.87 -8.26 -0.28
C CYS A 106 4.94 -9.76 0.02
N GLY A 107 4.61 -10.59 -0.96
CA GLY A 107 4.97 -11.99 -0.95
C GLY A 107 6.49 -12.18 -0.88
N PHE A 108 6.92 -13.38 -0.53
CA PHE A 108 8.34 -13.72 -0.46
C PHE A 108 8.90 -14.05 -1.84
N ASP A 109 10.21 -13.90 -2.02
CA ASP A 109 10.93 -14.21 -3.26
C ASP A 109 11.13 -15.75 -3.39
N THR A 110 10.03 -16.48 -3.40
CA THR A 110 9.95 -17.94 -3.52
C THR A 110 8.81 -18.32 -4.46
N PRO A 111 8.82 -19.54 -5.05
CA PRO A 111 7.64 -20.07 -5.72
C PRO A 111 6.44 -20.06 -4.76
N PHE A 112 5.23 -19.79 -5.29
CA PHE A 112 4.04 -19.72 -4.48
C PHE A 112 3.75 -21.06 -3.77
N PRO A 113 3.75 -21.10 -2.43
CA PRO A 113 3.64 -22.33 -1.67
C PRO A 113 2.17 -22.63 -1.34
N TYR A 114 1.44 -23.34 -2.18
CA TYR A 114 0.01 -23.64 -2.00
C TYR A 114 -0.37 -24.15 -0.60
N ALA A 115 0.49 -24.98 0.02
CA ALA A 115 0.23 -25.50 1.36
C ALA A 115 0.51 -24.48 2.48
N LEU A 116 1.25 -23.40 2.19
CA LEU A 116 1.65 -22.35 3.13
C LEU A 116 1.20 -20.97 2.66
N GLU A 117 0.08 -20.92 1.94
CA GLU A 117 -0.46 -19.69 1.37
C GLU A 117 -0.63 -18.59 2.42
N MET A 118 -1.17 -18.93 3.59
CA MET A 118 -1.41 -17.97 4.67
C MET A 118 -0.12 -17.41 5.28
N ASP A 119 0.98 -18.14 5.23
CA ASP A 119 2.29 -17.66 5.66
C ASP A 119 2.96 -16.78 4.59
N TYR A 120 2.66 -17.08 3.32
CA TYR A 120 3.22 -16.35 2.18
C TYR A 120 2.59 -14.98 1.99
N LEU A 121 1.27 -14.88 2.11
CA LEU A 121 0.53 -13.64 1.85
C LEU A 121 0.87 -12.56 2.88
N PRO A 122 0.91 -11.29 2.44
CA PRO A 122 1.10 -10.15 3.33
C PRO A 122 -0.21 -9.81 4.05
N LEU A 123 -0.62 -10.65 4.99
CA LEU A 123 -1.83 -10.45 5.79
C LEU A 123 -1.66 -9.28 6.78
N SER A 124 -2.75 -8.85 7.43
CA SER A 124 -2.77 -7.69 8.34
C SER A 124 -1.69 -7.76 9.41
N GLY A 125 -1.40 -8.94 9.96
CA GLY A 125 -0.33 -9.16 10.95
C GLY A 125 1.09 -8.81 10.46
N ARG A 126 1.34 -8.77 9.14
CA ARG A 126 2.59 -8.29 8.54
C ARG A 126 2.51 -6.83 8.12
N ILE A 127 1.30 -6.33 7.83
CA ILE A 127 1.08 -4.96 7.36
C ILE A 127 1.13 -3.98 8.54
N VAL A 128 0.49 -4.29 9.67
CA VAL A 128 0.43 -3.42 10.85
C VAL A 128 1.82 -2.99 11.36
N PRO A 129 2.78 -3.91 11.58
CA PRO A 129 4.12 -3.50 12.02
C PRO A 129 4.80 -2.54 11.03
N ALA A 130 4.66 -2.77 9.72
CA ALA A 130 5.23 -1.90 8.69
C ALA A 130 4.59 -0.50 8.70
N ILE A 131 3.28 -0.40 8.90
CA ILE A 131 2.57 0.86 9.05
C ILE A 131 3.10 1.63 10.28
N VAL A 132 3.16 0.96 11.43
CA VAL A 132 3.58 1.59 12.69
C VAL A 132 5.05 2.02 12.64
N GLU A 133 5.93 1.20 12.07
CA GLU A 133 7.34 1.54 11.87
C GLU A 133 7.47 2.76 10.94
N THR A 134 6.77 2.77 9.81
CA THR A 134 6.78 3.89 8.86
C THR A 134 6.24 5.18 9.49
N ALA A 135 5.23 5.08 10.37
CA ALA A 135 4.65 6.24 11.04
C ALA A 135 5.59 6.85 12.10
N ARG A 136 6.48 6.05 12.67
CA ARG A 136 7.42 6.48 13.74
C ARG A 136 8.77 6.96 13.21
N TYR A 137 8.99 6.82 11.91
CA TYR A 137 10.23 7.26 11.25
C TYR A 137 10.38 8.77 11.31
#